data_7479947a5fc51cf967eb542527d7dca8
#
_entry.id   7479947a5fc51cf967eb542527d7dca8
#
_cell.length_a   1.000
_cell.length_b   1.000
_cell.length_c   1.000
_cell.angle_alpha   90.00
_cell.angle_beta   90.00
_cell.angle_gamma   90.00
#
_symmetry.space_group_name_H-M   'P 1'
#
loop_
_entity.id
_entity.type
_entity.pdbx_description
1 polymer ?
#
loop_
_entity_poly.entity_id
_entity_poly.type
_entity_poly.pdbx_seq_one_letter_code
_entity_poly.pdbx_strand_id
1 'polypeptide(L)'
;MGRDFLESGNFTPKERAILKRAAKILEARVRAGAVALNAPSAVRDWLALQFSGLEREVFGVLFLDAQNRLIDFEALFTGTLTQTSVYPREVVKAALARNAAGVMFVHNHPSGCAEPSHADETLTQALKQALALVDVRVLDHFVVGGSAVLSFAEKGLL
;
A
#
# COMPACT_ATOMS: atom_id res chain seq x y z
N MET A 1 5.31 9.53 -11.54
CA MET A 1 5.44 8.47 -12.57
C MET A 1 5.62 7.15 -11.83
N GLY A 2 4.52 6.44 -11.58
CA GLY A 2 4.52 5.20 -10.79
C GLY A 2 5.36 4.13 -11.49
N ARG A 3 6.31 3.54 -10.77
CA ARG A 3 7.04 2.37 -11.27
C ARG A 3 6.05 1.22 -11.44
N ASP A 4 6.12 0.56 -12.57
CA ASP A 4 5.25 -0.56 -12.91
C ASP A 4 5.70 -1.81 -12.13
N PHE A 5 5.10 -2.01 -10.94
CA PHE A 5 5.47 -3.06 -9.99
C PHE A 5 5.28 -4.49 -10.53
N LEU A 6 4.39 -4.65 -11.51
CA LEU A 6 4.18 -5.93 -12.18
C LEU A 6 5.35 -6.35 -13.07
N GLU A 7 6.37 -5.50 -13.26
CA GLU A 7 7.53 -5.87 -14.08
C GLU A 7 8.57 -6.72 -13.34
N SER A 8 8.57 -6.71 -12.02
CA SER A 8 9.57 -7.40 -11.19
C SER A 8 9.14 -8.80 -10.67
N GLY A 9 7.89 -9.20 -10.86
CA GLY A 9 7.41 -10.52 -10.41
C GLY A 9 7.69 -11.66 -11.40
N ASN A 10 7.71 -12.91 -10.90
CA ASN A 10 7.94 -14.15 -11.67
C ASN A 10 6.76 -14.53 -12.59
N PHE A 11 6.22 -13.56 -13.35
CA PHE A 11 5.12 -13.78 -14.28
C PHE A 11 5.60 -13.85 -15.73
N THR A 12 4.99 -14.71 -16.53
CA THR A 12 5.19 -14.70 -17.98
C THR A 12 4.70 -13.37 -18.58
N PRO A 13 5.18 -12.95 -19.75
CA PRO A 13 4.73 -11.70 -20.40
C PRO A 13 3.21 -11.65 -20.60
N LYS A 14 2.55 -12.78 -20.89
CA LYS A 14 1.09 -12.86 -21.06
C LYS A 14 0.34 -12.66 -19.74
N GLU A 15 0.77 -13.34 -18.69
CA GLU A 15 0.20 -13.19 -17.34
C GLU A 15 0.36 -11.76 -16.83
N ARG A 16 1.54 -11.17 -17.02
CA ARG A 16 1.84 -9.79 -16.68
C ARG A 16 0.90 -8.80 -17.38
N ALA A 17 0.63 -9.01 -18.67
CA ALA A 17 -0.30 -8.16 -19.41
C ALA A 17 -1.75 -8.26 -18.89
N ILE A 18 -2.20 -9.47 -18.51
CA ILE A 18 -3.52 -9.70 -17.93
C ILE A 18 -3.62 -9.02 -16.56
N LEU A 19 -2.62 -9.20 -15.70
CA LEU A 19 -2.56 -8.60 -14.36
C LEU A 19 -2.54 -7.06 -14.43
N LYS A 20 -1.75 -6.48 -15.35
CA LYS A 20 -1.73 -5.03 -15.60
C LYS A 20 -3.11 -4.51 -16.02
N ARG A 21 -3.81 -5.24 -16.87
CA ARG A 21 -5.16 -4.84 -17.31
C ARG A 21 -6.17 -4.93 -16.16
N ALA A 22 -6.12 -5.99 -15.36
CA ALA A 22 -6.98 -6.15 -14.19
C ALA A 22 -6.72 -5.04 -13.16
N ALA A 23 -5.47 -4.75 -12.83
CA ALA A 23 -5.08 -3.69 -11.92
C ALA A 23 -5.58 -2.31 -12.37
N LYS A 24 -5.46 -1.98 -13.68
CA LYS A 24 -6.00 -0.73 -14.23
C LYS A 24 -7.53 -0.62 -14.13
N ILE A 25 -8.25 -1.72 -14.34
CA ILE A 25 -9.71 -1.73 -14.20
C ILE A 25 -10.10 -1.48 -12.74
N LEU A 26 -9.43 -2.12 -11.78
CA LEU A 26 -9.70 -1.91 -10.35
C LEU A 26 -9.32 -0.50 -9.91
N GLU A 27 -8.15 0.00 -10.32
CA GLU A 27 -7.73 1.37 -10.04
C GLU A 27 -8.73 2.40 -10.57
N ALA A 28 -9.20 2.24 -11.81
CA ALA A 28 -10.22 3.13 -12.38
C ALA A 28 -11.52 3.11 -11.58
N ARG A 29 -11.96 1.96 -11.06
CA ARG A 29 -13.14 1.85 -10.21
C ARG A 29 -12.92 2.49 -8.83
N VAL A 30 -11.74 2.32 -8.26
CA VAL A 30 -11.35 2.95 -6.97
C VAL A 30 -11.34 4.48 -7.14
N ARG A 31 -10.70 5.00 -8.20
CA ARG A 31 -10.65 6.45 -8.50
C ARG A 31 -12.02 7.05 -8.84
N ALA A 32 -12.88 6.29 -9.50
CA ALA A 32 -14.25 6.73 -9.82
C ALA A 32 -15.20 6.76 -8.61
N GLY A 33 -14.72 6.40 -7.41
CA GLY A 33 -15.54 6.26 -6.22
C GLY A 33 -16.55 5.09 -6.28
N ALA A 34 -16.49 4.29 -7.36
CA ALA A 34 -17.36 3.11 -7.53
C ALA A 34 -17.00 1.97 -6.57
N VAL A 35 -15.79 2.02 -6.03
CA VAL A 35 -15.34 1.19 -4.90
C VAL A 35 -14.92 2.17 -3.82
N ALA A 36 -15.78 2.40 -2.84
CA ALA A 36 -15.38 3.13 -1.66
C ALA A 36 -14.26 2.33 -0.99
N LEU A 37 -13.13 2.97 -0.65
CA LEU A 37 -12.07 2.35 0.15
C LEU A 37 -12.55 1.95 1.57
N ASN A 38 -13.83 2.17 1.84
CA ASN A 38 -14.57 1.66 3.00
C ASN A 38 -14.95 0.17 2.86
N ALA A 39 -14.72 -0.47 1.70
CA ALA A 39 -14.90 -1.91 1.51
C ALA A 39 -13.51 -2.58 1.53
N PRO A 40 -13.08 -3.16 2.67
CA PRO A 40 -11.75 -3.76 2.83
C PRO A 40 -11.40 -4.81 1.78
N SER A 41 -12.40 -5.56 1.29
CA SER A 41 -12.20 -6.62 0.28
C SER A 41 -11.68 -6.07 -1.05
N ALA A 42 -12.26 -4.98 -1.56
CA ALA A 42 -11.86 -4.42 -2.85
C ALA A 42 -10.44 -3.80 -2.81
N VAL A 43 -10.07 -3.23 -1.68
CA VAL A 43 -8.70 -2.74 -1.44
C VAL A 43 -7.74 -3.93 -1.43
N ARG A 44 -8.08 -5.01 -0.74
CA ARG A 44 -7.25 -6.22 -0.68
C ARG A 44 -7.01 -6.85 -2.04
N ASP A 45 -8.07 -7.02 -2.85
CA ASP A 45 -7.95 -7.61 -4.18
C ASP A 45 -7.02 -6.78 -5.07
N TRP A 46 -7.14 -5.46 -5.01
CA TRP A 46 -6.27 -4.56 -5.75
C TRP A 46 -4.82 -4.63 -5.24
N LEU A 47 -4.61 -4.61 -3.91
CA LEU A 47 -3.28 -4.71 -3.30
C LEU A 47 -2.62 -6.05 -3.61
N ALA A 48 -3.36 -7.16 -3.53
CA ALA A 48 -2.86 -8.47 -3.90
C ALA A 48 -2.35 -8.48 -5.35
N LEU A 49 -3.10 -7.89 -6.30
CA LEU A 49 -2.68 -7.79 -7.70
C LEU A 49 -1.45 -6.90 -7.92
N GLN A 50 -1.28 -5.85 -7.10
CA GLN A 50 -0.15 -4.92 -7.25
C GLN A 50 1.14 -5.43 -6.60
N PHE A 51 1.03 -6.16 -5.50
CA PHE A 51 2.16 -6.52 -4.64
C PHE A 51 2.53 -8.00 -4.66
N SER A 52 1.63 -8.90 -5.12
CA SER A 52 1.95 -10.33 -5.24
C SER A 52 3.08 -10.57 -6.23
N GLY A 53 4.01 -11.42 -5.85
CA GLY A 53 5.13 -11.83 -6.70
C GLY A 53 6.24 -10.80 -6.85
N LEU A 54 6.24 -9.72 -6.07
CA LEU A 54 7.38 -8.82 -6.00
C LEU A 54 8.55 -9.51 -5.31
N GLU A 55 9.72 -9.50 -5.96
CA GLU A 55 10.94 -10.11 -5.42
C GLU A 55 11.59 -9.27 -4.31
N ARG A 56 11.24 -8.00 -4.24
CA ARG A 56 11.77 -7.05 -3.26
C ARG A 56 10.64 -6.51 -2.41
N GLU A 57 10.98 -6.15 -1.19
CA GLU A 57 10.06 -5.44 -0.33
C GLU A 57 9.82 -4.01 -0.86
N VAL A 58 8.57 -3.65 -1.00
CA VAL A 58 8.13 -2.33 -1.47
C VAL A 58 7.15 -1.77 -0.46
N PHE A 59 7.38 -0.53 -0.03
CA PHE A 59 6.46 0.19 0.84
C PHE A 59 5.72 1.26 0.02
N GLY A 60 4.40 1.14 -0.04
CA GLY A 60 3.50 2.03 -0.75
C GLY A 60 2.56 2.79 0.17
N VAL A 61 2.06 3.92 -0.32
CA VAL A 61 1.10 4.77 0.37
C VAL A 61 -0.07 5.09 -0.54
N LEU A 62 -1.28 4.83 -0.06
CA LEU A 62 -2.53 5.30 -0.65
C LEU A 62 -2.88 6.63 0.03
N PHE A 63 -2.99 7.70 -0.74
CA PHE A 63 -3.35 9.03 -0.27
C PHE A 63 -4.84 9.28 -0.48
N LEU A 64 -5.53 9.74 0.57
CA LEU A 64 -6.98 9.83 0.61
C LEU A 64 -7.45 11.26 0.93
N ASP A 65 -8.58 11.63 0.34
CA ASP A 65 -9.27 12.88 0.70
C ASP A 65 -10.08 12.74 2.02
N ALA A 66 -10.76 13.82 2.41
CA ALA A 66 -11.55 13.86 3.63
C ALA A 66 -12.76 12.88 3.63
N GLN A 67 -13.18 12.40 2.48
CA GLN A 67 -14.23 11.40 2.30
C GLN A 67 -13.67 9.98 2.12
N ASN A 68 -12.37 9.77 2.38
CA ASN A 68 -11.63 8.52 2.19
C ASN A 68 -11.64 8.02 0.73
N ARG A 69 -11.72 8.92 -0.26
CA ARG A 69 -11.57 8.58 -1.67
C ARG A 69 -10.08 8.65 -2.05
N LEU A 70 -9.65 7.76 -2.93
CA LEU A 70 -8.27 7.72 -3.38
C LEU A 70 -7.93 8.96 -4.21
N ILE A 71 -6.94 9.74 -3.75
CA ILE A 71 -6.31 10.82 -4.50
C ILE A 71 -5.22 10.24 -5.40
N ASP A 72 -4.31 9.45 -4.80
CA ASP A 72 -3.16 8.88 -5.49
C ASP A 72 -2.62 7.66 -4.75
N PHE A 73 -1.83 6.85 -5.46
CA PHE A 73 -1.02 5.76 -4.90
C PHE A 73 0.42 5.92 -5.34
N GLU A 74 1.36 5.80 -4.42
CA GLU A 74 2.78 5.82 -4.72
C GLU A 74 3.54 4.79 -3.89
N ALA A 75 4.42 4.04 -4.54
CA ALA A 75 5.43 3.26 -3.85
C ALA A 75 6.61 4.18 -3.53
N LEU A 76 6.70 4.56 -2.28
CA LEU A 76 7.69 5.53 -1.82
C LEU A 76 9.05 4.91 -1.59
N PHE A 77 9.10 3.66 -1.13
CA PHE A 77 10.37 3.02 -0.79
C PHE A 77 10.44 1.61 -1.40
N THR A 78 11.61 1.27 -1.87
CA THR A 78 11.93 -0.08 -2.35
C THR A 78 13.18 -0.54 -1.63
N GLY A 79 13.06 -1.63 -0.93
CA GLY A 79 14.13 -2.24 -0.16
C GLY A 79 14.93 -3.28 -0.92
N THR A 80 15.65 -4.07 -0.17
CA THR A 80 16.33 -5.28 -0.61
C THR A 80 15.38 -6.49 -0.54
N LEU A 81 15.92 -7.71 -0.55
CA LEU A 81 15.14 -8.94 -0.35
C LEU A 81 14.62 -9.10 1.08
N THR A 82 15.19 -8.38 2.04
CA THR A 82 14.95 -8.61 3.48
C THR A 82 14.61 -7.35 4.28
N GLN A 83 14.75 -6.15 3.72
CA GLN A 83 14.53 -4.92 4.49
C GLN A 83 14.28 -3.70 3.59
N THR A 84 13.33 -2.85 4.01
CA THR A 84 13.05 -1.54 3.44
C THR A 84 13.22 -0.46 4.49
N SER A 85 14.04 0.57 4.19
CA SER A 85 14.15 1.74 5.06
C SER A 85 13.06 2.74 4.70
N VAL A 86 12.13 2.97 5.62
CA VAL A 86 11.03 3.94 5.47
C VAL A 86 11.33 5.17 6.34
N TYR A 87 11.31 6.33 5.72
CA TYR A 87 11.59 7.60 6.40
C TYR A 87 10.30 8.40 6.62
N PRO A 88 9.84 8.61 7.88
CA PRO A 88 8.61 9.33 8.17
C PRO A 88 8.53 10.72 7.53
N ARG A 89 9.63 11.45 7.46
CA ARG A 89 9.66 12.78 6.81
C ARG A 89 9.26 12.73 5.33
N GLU A 90 9.65 11.69 4.59
CA GLU A 90 9.31 11.57 3.17
C GLU A 90 7.84 11.19 2.98
N VAL A 91 7.29 10.38 3.89
CA VAL A 91 5.85 10.06 3.90
C VAL A 91 5.02 11.32 4.20
N VAL A 92 5.42 12.11 5.20
CA VAL A 92 4.76 13.39 5.53
C VAL A 92 4.81 14.36 4.34
N LYS A 93 5.97 14.55 3.71
CA LYS A 93 6.11 15.40 2.52
C LYS A 93 5.20 14.95 1.38
N ALA A 94 5.14 13.64 1.12
CA ALA A 94 4.30 13.08 0.06
C ALA A 94 2.80 13.29 0.33
N ALA A 95 2.38 13.16 1.60
CA ALA A 95 1.00 13.39 2.02
C ALA A 95 0.60 14.86 1.87
N LEU A 96 1.45 15.80 2.34
CA LEU A 96 1.20 17.24 2.22
C LEU A 96 1.19 17.71 0.76
N ALA A 97 2.09 17.20 -0.08
CA ALA A 97 2.13 17.54 -1.50
C ALA A 97 0.83 17.16 -2.26
N ARG A 98 0.06 16.21 -1.73
CA ARG A 98 -1.22 15.74 -2.28
C ARG A 98 -2.45 16.29 -1.57
N ASN A 99 -2.26 17.14 -0.54
CA ASN A 99 -3.34 17.59 0.34
C ASN A 99 -4.16 16.42 0.90
N ALA A 100 -3.49 15.32 1.25
CA ALA A 100 -4.15 14.14 1.77
C ALA A 100 -4.70 14.40 3.19
N ALA A 101 -5.95 14.04 3.46
CA ALA A 101 -6.55 14.06 4.78
C ALA A 101 -6.37 12.73 5.53
N GLY A 102 -6.03 11.67 4.81
CA GLY A 102 -5.73 10.36 5.35
C GLY A 102 -4.83 9.55 4.45
N VAL A 103 -4.23 8.51 5.01
CA VAL A 103 -3.42 7.56 4.27
C VAL A 103 -3.71 6.13 4.70
N MET A 104 -3.44 5.18 3.81
CA MET A 104 -3.26 3.76 4.13
C MET A 104 -1.87 3.34 3.65
N PHE A 105 -1.19 2.52 4.44
CA PHE A 105 0.09 1.94 4.07
C PHE A 105 -0.09 0.56 3.48
N VAL A 106 0.87 0.15 2.70
CA VAL A 106 0.98 -1.23 2.23
C VAL A 106 2.45 -1.58 2.03
N HIS A 107 2.83 -2.79 2.44
CA HIS A 107 4.09 -3.38 2.03
C HIS A 107 3.91 -4.87 1.76
N ASN A 108 4.83 -5.44 0.98
CA ASN A 108 4.85 -6.86 0.73
C ASN A 108 6.01 -7.53 1.46
N HIS A 109 5.78 -8.77 1.85
CA HIS A 109 6.82 -9.69 2.29
C HIS A 109 7.18 -10.67 1.16
N PRO A 110 8.37 -10.60 0.58
CA PRO A 110 8.82 -11.54 -0.45
C PRO A 110 8.82 -13.01 0.01
N SER A 111 8.88 -13.24 1.33
CA SER A 111 8.78 -14.58 1.94
C SER A 111 7.42 -15.26 1.70
N GLY A 112 6.38 -14.49 1.32
CA GLY A 112 5.01 -14.99 1.17
C GLY A 112 4.20 -15.07 2.46
N CYS A 113 4.76 -14.70 3.61
CA CYS A 113 4.04 -14.64 4.89
C CYS A 113 3.49 -13.22 5.11
N ALA A 114 2.18 -13.08 5.31
CA ALA A 114 1.54 -11.78 5.56
C ALA A 114 1.53 -11.37 7.05
N GLU A 115 2.11 -12.16 7.94
CA GLU A 115 2.17 -11.78 9.36
C GLU A 115 3.15 -10.61 9.55
N PRO A 116 2.72 -9.51 10.23
CA PRO A 116 3.57 -8.37 10.46
C PRO A 116 4.69 -8.70 11.46
N SER A 117 5.85 -8.12 11.23
CA SER A 117 6.96 -8.15 12.18
C SER A 117 6.78 -7.07 13.26
N HIS A 118 7.52 -7.19 14.36
CA HIS A 118 7.59 -6.13 15.38
C HIS A 118 8.15 -4.81 14.81
N ALA A 119 9.02 -4.89 13.81
CA ALA A 119 9.54 -3.70 13.11
C ALA A 119 8.42 -2.99 12.33
N ASP A 120 7.49 -3.73 11.69
CA ASP A 120 6.35 -3.16 10.97
C ASP A 120 5.39 -2.45 11.92
N GLU A 121 5.14 -3.04 13.10
CA GLU A 121 4.33 -2.41 14.13
C GLU A 121 4.97 -1.11 14.63
N THR A 122 6.27 -1.15 14.96
CA THR A 122 7.03 0.03 15.42
C THR A 122 7.04 1.14 14.37
N LEU A 123 7.28 0.79 13.10
CA LEU A 123 7.24 1.72 11.98
C LEU A 123 5.85 2.35 11.83
N THR A 124 4.80 1.54 11.90
CA THR A 124 3.41 2.02 11.78
C THR A 124 3.09 3.05 12.84
N GLN A 125 3.48 2.80 14.09
CA GLN A 125 3.26 3.76 15.19
C GLN A 125 4.07 5.05 14.99
N ALA A 126 5.31 4.97 14.53
CA ALA A 126 6.14 6.13 14.23
C ALA A 126 5.53 6.99 13.11
N LEU A 127 5.06 6.37 12.03
CA LEU A 127 4.38 7.05 10.93
C LEU A 127 3.06 7.70 11.37
N LYS A 128 2.27 6.99 12.18
CA LYS A 128 1.00 7.49 12.73
C LYS A 128 1.23 8.74 13.59
N GLN A 129 2.25 8.73 14.45
CA GLN A 129 2.62 9.89 15.27
C GLN A 129 3.08 11.08 14.41
N ALA A 130 3.95 10.83 13.41
CA ALA A 130 4.46 11.88 12.53
C ALA A 130 3.34 12.55 11.70
N LEU A 131 2.42 11.76 11.16
CA LEU A 131 1.31 12.26 10.35
C LEU A 131 0.23 12.96 11.17
N ALA A 132 0.03 12.56 12.44
CA ALA A 132 -0.89 13.23 13.34
C ALA A 132 -0.48 14.70 13.62
N LEU A 133 0.83 15.01 13.57
CA LEU A 133 1.32 16.39 13.74
C LEU A 133 0.92 17.35 12.61
N VAL A 134 0.48 16.82 11.50
CA VAL A 134 0.07 17.56 10.29
C VAL A 134 -1.38 17.23 9.89
N ASP A 135 -2.19 16.78 10.84
CA ASP A 135 -3.62 16.47 10.68
C ASP A 135 -3.93 15.42 9.59
N VAL A 136 -2.99 14.51 9.30
CA VAL A 136 -3.19 13.40 8.38
C VAL A 136 -3.44 12.10 9.15
N ARG A 137 -4.58 11.47 8.92
CA ARG A 137 -4.98 10.23 9.63
C ARG A 137 -4.40 9.00 8.95
N VAL A 138 -3.90 8.05 9.74
CA VAL A 138 -3.58 6.70 9.26
C VAL A 138 -4.81 5.82 9.46
N LEU A 139 -5.38 5.30 8.37
CA LEU A 139 -6.61 4.51 8.39
C LEU A 139 -6.36 3.02 8.45
N ASP A 140 -5.28 2.53 7.83
CA ASP A 140 -4.89 1.12 7.86
C ASP A 140 -3.43 0.95 7.45
N HIS A 141 -2.90 -0.25 7.69
CA HIS A 141 -1.64 -0.73 7.15
C HIS A 141 -1.82 -2.19 6.69
N PHE A 142 -1.58 -2.45 5.41
CA PHE A 142 -1.73 -3.77 4.82
C PHE A 142 -0.39 -4.44 4.62
N VAL A 143 -0.30 -5.72 4.96
CA VAL A 143 0.85 -6.58 4.65
C VAL A 143 0.42 -7.60 3.61
N VAL A 144 1.12 -7.65 2.48
CA VAL A 144 0.86 -8.58 1.39
C VAL A 144 1.91 -9.70 1.42
N GLY A 145 1.47 -10.94 1.65
CA GLY A 145 2.31 -12.13 1.60
C GLY A 145 1.71 -13.16 0.66
N GLY A 146 2.33 -13.38 -0.51
CA GLY A 146 1.75 -14.23 -1.55
C GLY A 146 0.36 -13.77 -1.96
N SER A 147 -0.67 -14.59 -1.78
CA SER A 147 -2.07 -14.25 -2.03
C SER A 147 -2.81 -13.69 -0.82
N ALA A 148 -2.19 -13.69 0.36
CA ALA A 148 -2.78 -13.20 1.59
C ALA A 148 -2.54 -11.69 1.76
N VAL A 149 -3.55 -10.98 2.25
CA VAL A 149 -3.45 -9.56 2.62
C VAL A 149 -4.02 -9.39 4.03
N LEU A 150 -3.16 -8.98 4.95
CA LEU A 150 -3.51 -8.72 6.34
C LEU A 150 -3.71 -7.22 6.55
N SER A 151 -4.70 -6.85 7.33
CA SER A 151 -4.99 -5.48 7.76
C SER A 151 -4.63 -5.29 9.24
N PHE A 152 -3.85 -4.26 9.55
CA PHE A 152 -3.52 -3.88 10.94
C PHE A 152 -4.77 -3.43 11.70
N ALA A 153 -5.65 -2.67 11.05
CA ALA A 153 -6.89 -2.20 11.68
C ALA A 153 -7.76 -3.37 12.14
N GLU A 154 -7.94 -4.39 11.30
CA GLU A 154 -8.73 -5.58 11.65
C GLU A 154 -8.08 -6.45 12.74
N LYS A 155 -6.74 -6.43 12.81
CA LYS A 155 -5.99 -7.15 13.86
C LYS A 155 -5.87 -6.34 15.17
N GLY A 156 -6.31 -5.08 15.19
CA GLY A 156 -6.18 -4.20 16.35
C GLY A 156 -4.74 -3.75 16.62
N LEU A 157 -3.91 -3.68 15.58
CA LEU A 157 -2.48 -3.28 15.64
C LEU A 157 -2.25 -1.81 15.26
N LEU A 158 -3.31 -1.08 14.87
CA LEU A 158 -3.19 0.29 14.38
C LEU A 158 -3.20 1.34 15.52
#